data_4f06e21c81dca2374e8f91d4554e1d0a
#
_entry.id   4f06e21c81dca2374e8f91d4554e1d0a
#
_cell.length_a   1.000
_cell.length_b   1.000
_cell.length_c   1.000
_cell.angle_alpha   90.00
_cell.angle_beta   90.00
_cell.angle_gamma   90.00
#
_symmetry.space_group_name_H-M   'P 1'
#
loop_
_entity.id
_entity.type
_entity.pdbx_description
1 polymer ?
#
loop_
_entity_poly.entity_id
_entity_poly.type
_entity_poly.pdbx_seq_one_letter_code
_entity_poly.pdbx_strand_id
1 'polypeptide(L)'
;MRGGTYVLNFYSAVFVDQLKRGRKTATIRLGDKSNKYERGQVVWITVGFRHSPRQKIFAAVIDEVEVKKVSELSRRDIEHDNPEFRRVEDEVNFLEQIYSRPVSADDVITVIRFSQIVEPPESHFGNGETPSHN
;
A
#
# COMPACT_ATOMS: atom_id res chain seq x y z
N MET A 1 -11.60 19.69 1.71
CA MET A 1 -11.93 18.41 2.30
C MET A 1 -12.00 17.32 1.26
N ARG A 2 -11.46 16.19 1.57
CA ARG A 2 -11.51 15.07 0.65
C ARG A 2 -12.83 14.35 0.83
N GLY A 3 -13.56 14.18 -0.26
CA GLY A 3 -14.79 13.43 -0.23
C GLY A 3 -14.57 12.03 -0.77
N GLY A 4 -15.41 11.10 -0.39
CA GLY A 4 -15.44 9.78 -0.95
C GLY A 4 -14.42 8.84 -0.33
N THR A 5 -14.35 7.66 -0.89
CA THR A 5 -13.48 6.59 -0.41
C THR A 5 -12.22 6.55 -1.26
N TYR A 6 -11.09 6.52 -0.59
CA TYR A 6 -9.80 6.45 -1.26
C TYR A 6 -9.33 5.02 -1.35
N VAL A 7 -8.61 4.74 -2.42
CA VAL A 7 -8.13 3.41 -2.74
C VAL A 7 -6.62 3.46 -2.95
N LEU A 8 -5.92 2.49 -2.41
CA LEU A 8 -4.52 2.26 -2.69
C LEU A 8 -4.48 0.93 -3.44
N ASN A 9 -4.38 1.01 -4.76
CA ASN A 9 -4.50 -0.17 -5.62
C ASN A 9 -3.14 -0.71 -6.03
N PHE A 10 -3.02 -2.02 -6.03
CA PHE A 10 -1.83 -2.72 -6.48
C PHE A 10 -2.16 -3.51 -7.75
N TYR A 11 -1.22 -3.51 -8.69
CA TYR A 11 -1.49 -3.98 -10.05
C TYR A 11 -1.00 -5.40 -10.30
N SER A 12 -0.64 -6.15 -9.27
CA SER A 12 -0.18 -7.51 -9.44
C SER A 12 -0.79 -8.42 -8.40
N ALA A 13 -1.33 -9.55 -8.85
CA ALA A 13 -1.90 -10.54 -7.95
C ALA A 13 -0.87 -11.13 -6.98
N VAL A 14 0.42 -11.00 -7.31
CA VAL A 14 1.48 -11.52 -6.43
C VAL A 14 1.46 -10.84 -5.06
N PHE A 15 0.92 -9.62 -4.98
CA PHE A 15 0.88 -8.89 -3.72
C PHE A 15 -0.24 -9.33 -2.79
N VAL A 16 -1.24 -10.08 -3.29
CA VAL A 16 -2.37 -10.49 -2.45
C VAL A 16 -1.88 -11.25 -1.22
N ASP A 17 -1.03 -12.23 -1.42
CA ASP A 17 -0.53 -13.04 -0.32
C ASP A 17 0.35 -12.22 0.61
N GLN A 18 1.25 -11.41 0.06
CA GLN A 18 2.13 -10.55 0.86
C GLN A 18 1.34 -9.58 1.73
N LEU A 19 0.27 -9.01 1.16
CA LEU A 19 -0.60 -8.07 1.88
C LEU A 19 -1.35 -8.79 3.00
N LYS A 20 -1.95 -9.93 2.70
CA LYS A 20 -2.73 -10.68 3.69
C LYS A 20 -1.88 -11.20 4.84
N ARG A 21 -0.63 -11.53 4.57
CA ARG A 21 0.29 -12.03 5.59
C ARG A 21 1.02 -10.92 6.35
N GLY A 22 0.76 -9.65 6.00
CA GLY A 22 1.40 -8.53 6.66
C GLY A 22 2.86 -8.35 6.31
N ARG A 23 3.32 -8.93 5.21
CA ARG A 23 4.70 -8.79 4.77
C ARG A 23 4.92 -7.55 3.93
N LYS A 24 3.88 -7.12 3.21
CA LYS A 24 3.93 -5.87 2.46
C LYS A 24 3.19 -4.82 3.27
N THR A 25 3.95 -3.87 3.83
CA THR A 25 3.42 -2.83 4.70
C THR A 25 3.70 -1.43 4.18
N ALA A 26 4.24 -1.34 2.98
CA ALA A 26 4.51 -0.06 2.32
C ALA A 26 4.40 -0.23 0.83
N THR A 27 4.28 0.89 0.13
CA THR A 27 4.33 0.92 -1.31
C THR A 27 5.20 2.09 -1.74
N ILE A 28 5.95 1.89 -2.81
CA ILE A 28 6.79 2.93 -3.41
C ILE A 28 6.18 3.28 -4.75
N ARG A 29 5.80 4.55 -4.89
CA ARG A 29 5.13 5.06 -6.08
C ARG A 29 6.00 6.11 -6.75
N LEU A 30 6.10 6.07 -8.07
CA LEU A 30 6.87 7.05 -8.82
C LEU A 30 6.17 8.40 -8.77
N GLY A 31 6.95 9.46 -8.55
CA GLY A 31 6.44 10.82 -8.48
C GLY A 31 6.08 11.23 -7.05
N ASP A 32 5.64 12.48 -6.92
CA ASP A 32 5.19 13.04 -5.65
C ASP A 32 3.69 12.80 -5.50
N LYS A 33 3.31 11.94 -4.57
CA LYS A 33 1.92 11.61 -4.30
C LYS A 33 1.39 12.23 -3.01
N SER A 34 2.12 13.20 -2.45
CA SER A 34 1.78 13.78 -1.16
C SER A 34 0.48 14.60 -1.19
N ASN A 35 0.04 15.02 -2.37
CA ASN A 35 -1.24 15.72 -2.48
C ASN A 35 -2.42 14.77 -2.66
N LYS A 36 -2.13 13.48 -2.82
CA LYS A 36 -3.18 12.46 -2.99
C LYS A 36 -3.36 11.62 -1.74
N TYR A 37 -2.27 11.37 -1.03
CA TYR A 37 -2.28 10.53 0.17
C TYR A 37 -1.66 11.29 1.32
N GLU A 38 -2.22 11.13 2.52
CA GLU A 38 -1.66 11.78 3.71
C GLU A 38 -1.83 10.90 4.93
N ARG A 39 -1.00 11.19 5.92
CA ARG A 39 -1.01 10.46 7.18
C ARG A 39 -2.39 10.54 7.82
N GLY A 40 -2.85 9.41 8.37
CA GLY A 40 -4.13 9.32 9.04
C GLY A 40 -5.30 9.01 8.12
N GLN A 41 -5.09 9.05 6.81
CA GLN A 41 -6.14 8.78 5.85
C GLN A 41 -6.48 7.28 5.85
N VAL A 42 -7.77 6.98 5.80
CA VAL A 42 -8.24 5.59 5.69
C VAL A 42 -8.46 5.27 4.21
N VAL A 43 -7.91 4.16 3.78
CA VAL A 43 -8.00 3.71 2.39
C VAL A 43 -8.40 2.25 2.32
N TRP A 44 -8.97 1.86 1.18
CA TRP A 44 -9.11 0.45 0.85
C TRP A 44 -7.85 -0.01 0.13
N ILE A 45 -7.25 -1.07 0.62
CA ILE A 45 -6.17 -1.75 -0.10
C ILE A 45 -6.84 -2.69 -1.08
N THR A 46 -6.52 -2.51 -2.37
CA THR A 46 -7.14 -3.29 -3.43
C THR A 46 -6.07 -3.86 -4.35
N VAL A 47 -6.43 -4.90 -5.07
CA VAL A 47 -5.58 -5.47 -6.12
C VAL A 47 -6.42 -5.63 -7.38
N GLY A 48 -5.90 -5.16 -8.49
CA GLY A 48 -6.58 -5.32 -9.77
C GLY A 48 -5.86 -4.60 -10.89
N PHE A 49 -5.95 -5.18 -12.08
CA PHE A 49 -5.41 -4.57 -13.27
C PHE A 49 -6.41 -3.59 -13.87
N ARG A 50 -5.91 -2.74 -14.74
CA ARG A 50 -6.71 -1.93 -15.64
C ARG A 50 -7.76 -2.82 -16.31
N HIS A 51 -8.98 -2.46 -16.39
CA HIS A 51 -10.07 -3.21 -17.00
C HIS A 51 -10.52 -4.47 -16.25
N SER A 52 -9.95 -4.73 -15.08
CA SER A 52 -10.40 -5.85 -14.24
C SER A 52 -11.07 -5.30 -13.00
N PRO A 53 -12.02 -6.02 -12.43
CA PRO A 53 -12.57 -5.62 -11.14
C PRO A 53 -11.48 -5.61 -10.08
N ARG A 54 -11.51 -4.62 -9.22
CA ARG A 54 -10.56 -4.54 -8.11
C ARG A 54 -11.06 -5.38 -6.95
N GLN A 55 -10.17 -6.21 -6.45
CA GLN A 55 -10.46 -7.03 -5.27
C GLN A 55 -10.08 -6.24 -4.03
N LYS A 56 -11.02 -6.05 -3.12
CA LYS A 56 -10.72 -5.43 -1.82
C LYS A 56 -10.04 -6.46 -0.94
N ILE A 57 -8.89 -6.08 -0.39
CA ILE A 57 -8.13 -6.97 0.50
C ILE A 57 -8.41 -6.62 1.95
N PHE A 58 -8.23 -5.37 2.34
CA PHE A 58 -8.56 -4.88 3.68
C PHE A 58 -8.57 -3.36 3.69
N ALA A 59 -9.14 -2.78 4.74
CA ALA A 59 -9.03 -1.35 4.99
C ALA A 59 -7.75 -1.08 5.76
N ALA A 60 -7.15 0.07 5.51
CA ALA A 60 -5.88 0.43 6.15
C ALA A 60 -5.87 1.91 6.49
N VAL A 61 -5.03 2.27 7.46
CA VAL A 61 -4.73 3.66 7.74
C VAL A 61 -3.32 3.94 7.22
N ILE A 62 -3.15 5.11 6.61
CA ILE A 62 -1.85 5.54 6.15
C ILE A 62 -1.09 6.08 7.35
N ASP A 63 0.05 5.46 7.63
CA ASP A 63 0.89 5.82 8.78
C ASP A 63 1.87 6.92 8.44
N GLU A 64 2.39 6.92 7.20
CA GLU A 64 3.43 7.85 6.80
C GLU A 64 3.45 8.01 5.29
N VAL A 65 3.68 9.22 4.83
CA VAL A 65 3.88 9.53 3.42
C VAL A 65 5.20 10.31 3.33
N GLU A 66 6.15 9.76 2.60
CA GLU A 66 7.49 10.35 2.53
C GLU A 66 7.91 10.48 1.07
N VAL A 67 8.18 11.72 0.66
CA VAL A 67 8.64 12.03 -0.71
C VAL A 67 10.15 12.13 -0.68
N LYS A 68 10.83 11.39 -1.54
CA LYS A 68 12.28 11.42 -1.60
C LYS A 68 12.75 10.90 -2.96
N LYS A 69 14.06 10.94 -3.18
CA LYS A 69 14.64 10.43 -4.41
C LYS A 69 14.87 8.92 -4.29
N VAL A 70 14.93 8.25 -5.43
CA VAL A 70 15.27 6.82 -5.48
C VAL A 70 16.57 6.56 -4.72
N SER A 71 17.57 7.45 -4.89
CA SER A 71 18.86 7.32 -4.21
C SER A 71 18.76 7.37 -2.68
N GLU A 72 17.64 7.84 -2.16
CA GLU A 72 17.44 7.98 -0.72
C GLU A 72 16.63 6.84 -0.11
N LEU A 73 16.25 5.86 -0.93
CA LEU A 73 15.52 4.70 -0.42
C LEU A 73 16.38 3.90 0.56
N SER A 74 15.79 3.57 1.70
CA SER A 74 16.44 2.73 2.67
C SER A 74 16.14 1.26 2.35
N ARG A 75 16.94 0.37 2.93
CA ARG A 75 16.67 -1.06 2.81
C ARG A 75 15.31 -1.42 3.38
N ARG A 76 14.93 -0.77 4.47
CA ARG A 76 13.63 -0.99 5.10
C ARG A 76 12.49 -0.59 4.18
N ASP A 77 12.63 0.53 3.47
CA ASP A 77 11.64 0.97 2.49
C ASP A 77 11.41 -0.12 1.44
N ILE A 78 12.50 -0.67 0.93
CA ILE A 78 12.47 -1.65 -0.15
C ILE A 78 11.85 -2.95 0.33
N GLU A 79 12.28 -3.44 1.48
CA GLU A 79 11.78 -4.70 2.03
C GLU A 79 10.31 -4.64 2.39
N HIS A 80 9.83 -3.49 2.87
CA HIS A 80 8.43 -3.34 3.22
C HIS A 80 7.54 -3.18 1.98
N ASP A 81 8.10 -2.71 0.87
CA ASP A 81 7.41 -2.68 -0.41
C ASP A 81 7.32 -4.10 -0.99
N ASN A 82 8.41 -4.84 -0.92
CA ASN A 82 8.41 -6.23 -1.38
C ASN A 82 9.47 -7.02 -0.60
N PRO A 83 9.04 -7.98 0.23
CA PRO A 83 9.98 -8.73 1.06
C PRO A 83 10.98 -9.57 0.28
N GLU A 84 10.74 -9.77 -1.02
CA GLU A 84 11.65 -10.54 -1.86
C GLU A 84 12.75 -9.68 -2.48
N PHE A 85 12.62 -8.36 -2.39
CA PHE A 85 13.66 -7.47 -2.91
C PHE A 85 14.82 -7.39 -1.92
N ARG A 86 16.03 -7.32 -2.47
CA ARG A 86 17.25 -7.26 -1.67
C ARG A 86 18.01 -5.96 -1.86
N ARG A 87 17.86 -5.33 -3.03
CA ARG A 87 18.68 -4.16 -3.39
C ARG A 87 17.81 -3.12 -4.06
N VAL A 88 18.34 -1.89 -4.09
CA VAL A 88 17.65 -0.78 -4.77
C VAL A 88 17.44 -1.10 -6.26
N GLU A 89 18.33 -1.86 -6.87
CA GLU A 89 18.17 -2.24 -8.27
C GLU A 89 16.92 -3.08 -8.50
N ASP A 90 16.55 -3.91 -7.54
CA ASP A 90 15.33 -4.70 -7.64
C ASP A 90 14.12 -3.77 -7.69
N GLU A 91 14.12 -2.75 -6.84
CA GLU A 91 13.04 -1.78 -6.79
C GLU A 91 12.98 -0.96 -8.07
N VAL A 92 14.12 -0.51 -8.57
CA VAL A 92 14.21 0.27 -9.80
C VAL A 92 13.65 -0.54 -10.97
N ASN A 93 14.07 -1.78 -11.12
CA ASN A 93 13.59 -2.65 -12.19
C ASN A 93 12.08 -2.83 -12.11
N PHE A 94 11.54 -2.99 -10.91
CA PHE A 94 10.11 -3.16 -10.71
C PHE A 94 9.35 -1.90 -11.12
N LEU A 95 9.84 -0.73 -10.71
CA LEU A 95 9.20 0.54 -11.06
C LEU A 95 9.23 0.77 -12.57
N GLU A 96 10.36 0.42 -13.21
CA GLU A 96 10.48 0.55 -14.67
C GLU A 96 9.44 -0.29 -15.39
N GLN A 97 9.19 -1.50 -14.89
CA GLN A 97 8.19 -2.37 -15.47
C GLN A 97 6.78 -1.82 -15.30
N ILE A 98 6.46 -1.35 -14.10
CA ILE A 98 5.11 -0.84 -13.82
C ILE A 98 4.83 0.43 -14.61
N TYR A 99 5.77 1.35 -14.65
CA TYR A 99 5.55 2.66 -15.26
C TYR A 99 6.00 2.73 -16.72
N SER A 100 6.61 1.66 -17.24
CA SER A 100 7.04 1.54 -18.63
C SER A 100 7.96 2.71 -19.04
N ARG A 101 8.92 3.03 -18.19
CA ARG A 101 9.89 4.08 -18.46
C ARG A 101 11.14 3.84 -17.64
N PRO A 102 12.29 4.43 -18.07
CA PRO A 102 13.50 4.36 -17.25
C PRO A 102 13.30 5.12 -15.94
N VAL A 103 13.92 4.61 -14.88
CA VAL A 103 13.89 5.23 -13.56
C VAL A 103 15.32 5.41 -13.09
N SER A 104 15.69 6.64 -12.74
CA SER A 104 17.03 6.97 -12.32
C SER A 104 17.11 7.26 -10.84
N ALA A 105 18.33 7.33 -10.32
CA ALA A 105 18.58 7.63 -8.91
C ALA A 105 18.01 8.98 -8.48
N ASP A 106 17.87 9.92 -9.42
CA ASP A 106 17.37 11.26 -9.11
C ASP A 106 15.84 11.38 -9.22
N ASP A 107 15.17 10.35 -9.72
CA ASP A 107 13.73 10.42 -9.82
C ASP A 107 13.08 10.50 -8.45
N VAL A 108 12.01 11.28 -8.38
CA VAL A 108 11.24 11.44 -7.14
C VAL A 108 10.28 10.26 -6.99
N ILE A 109 10.21 9.73 -5.79
CA ILE A 109 9.26 8.69 -5.44
C ILE A 109 8.56 9.05 -4.13
N THR A 110 7.48 8.37 -3.85
CA THR A 110 6.76 8.51 -2.58
C THR A 110 6.67 7.15 -1.93
N VAL A 111 7.13 7.07 -0.69
CA VAL A 111 6.96 5.87 0.14
C VAL A 111 5.73 6.07 1.00
N ILE A 112 4.77 5.17 0.87
CA ILE A 112 3.52 5.22 1.65
C ILE A 112 3.51 4.00 2.55
N ARG A 113 3.50 4.23 3.87
CA ARG A 113 3.42 3.16 4.86
C ARG A 113 2.01 3.09 5.39
N PHE A 114 1.53 1.89 5.61
CA PHE A 114 0.14 1.69 6.05
C PHE A 114 0.04 0.53 7.03
N SER A 115 -1.03 0.55 7.81
CA SER A 115 -1.35 -0.51 8.76
C SER A 115 -2.77 -0.97 8.52
N GLN A 116 -2.98 -2.28 8.54
CA GLN A 116 -4.30 -2.84 8.39
C GLN A 116 -5.17 -2.46 9.59
N ILE A 117 -6.40 -2.07 9.29
CA ILE A 117 -7.41 -1.85 10.32
C ILE A 117 -8.04 -3.21 10.61
N VAL A 118 -7.83 -3.69 11.84
CA VAL A 118 -8.37 -4.96 12.26
C VAL A 118 -9.56 -4.70 13.14
N GLU A 119 -10.71 -5.17 12.74
CA GLU A 119 -11.90 -5.01 13.56
C GLU A 119 -11.81 -5.87 14.78
N PRO A 120 -12.21 -5.36 15.94
CA PRO A 120 -12.22 -6.20 17.13
C PRO A 120 -13.19 -7.35 16.91
N PRO A 121 -12.93 -8.49 17.53
CA PRO A 121 -13.88 -9.58 17.45
C PRO A 121 -15.22 -9.07 17.94
N GLU A 122 -16.27 -9.46 17.26
CA GLU A 122 -17.55 -8.94 17.48
C GLU A 122 -18.05 -9.30 18.80
N SER A 123 -18.10 -8.40 19.33
CA SER A 123 -18.48 -8.73 20.53
C SER A 123 -19.92 -8.75 20.46
N HIS A 124 -19.76 -8.87 19.63
CA HIS A 124 -20.43 -8.90 19.12
C HIS A 124 -21.28 -8.91 19.82
N PHE A 125 -21.56 -8.90 20.20
CA PHE A 125 -21.91 -8.60 20.64
C PHE A 125 -22.65 -8.07 20.70
N GLY A 126 -23.15 -8.49 20.74
CA GLY A 126 -23.58 -7.86 20.46
C GLY A 126 -24.29 -7.64 20.48
N ASN A 127 -24.80 -8.10 20.69
CA ASN A 127 -25.02 -7.67 20.45
C ASN A 127 -25.14 -7.70 20.28
N GLY A 128 -25.99 -8.18 20.87
CA GLY A 128 -25.85 -7.93 20.51
C GLY A 128 -25.76 -8.21 20.47
N GLU A 129 -25.80 -8.84 20.74
CA GLU A 129 -25.24 -8.84 20.42
C GLU A 129 -24.75 -9.21 20.17
N THR A 130 -25.87 -9.64 20.56
CA THR A 130 -25.18 -9.80 20.19
C THR A 130 -24.78 -10.31 19.92
N PRO A 131 -25.30 -10.74 20.38
CA PRO A 131 -24.53 -11.02 19.77
C PRO A 131 -24.40 -11.46 19.37
N SER A 132 -24.88 -11.60 19.30
CA SER A 132 -24.29 -11.70 18.65
C SER A 132 -24.04 -12.09 18.27
N HIS A 133 -24.63 -12.40 18.15
CA HIS A 133 -23.95 -12.55 17.51
C HIS A 133 -23.76 -12.62 17.25
N ASN A 134 -24.50 -12.81 17.64
CA ASN A 134 -23.87 -12.74 17.21
C ASN A 134 -23.72 -12.97 17.06
#